data_4e4468c0664b538ac177a9482929d39c
#
_entry.id   4e4468c0664b538ac177a9482929d39c
#
_cell.length_a   1.000
_cell.length_b   1.000
_cell.length_c   1.000
_cell.angle_alpha   90.00
_cell.angle_beta   90.00
_cell.angle_gamma   90.00
#
_symmetry.space_group_name_H-M   'P 1'
#
loop_
_entity.id
_entity.type
_entity.pdbx_description
1 polymer ?
#
loop_
_entity_poly.entity_id
_entity_poly.type
_entity_poly.pdbx_seq_one_letter_code
_entity_poly.pdbx_strand_id
1 'polypeptide(L)'
;MKITLLTSNKKRHNYLINLLSQISDELFVIQECGTIFPGIVPGHYPASPLMKNYFENVDNAQNKLFGNSYIDTKKNLKILPMISGDLNKVSLNQLSNFLKSDIYVVFGSSYIKSNLVDFLVNQKTINIHMGISPYYRGTDCNFWALYDNNPHLVGA
;
A
#
# COMPACT_ATOMS: atom_id res chain seq x y z
N MET A 1 -19.24 3.39 9.39
CA MET A 1 -18.28 4.04 8.46
C MET A 1 -17.72 2.99 7.51
N LYS A 2 -17.79 3.24 6.22
CA LYS A 2 -17.22 2.39 5.17
C LYS A 2 -15.89 2.95 4.71
N ILE A 3 -14.91 2.09 4.53
CA ILE A 3 -13.56 2.49 4.09
C ILE A 3 -13.19 1.73 2.83
N THR A 4 -12.59 2.42 1.85
CA THR A 4 -11.89 1.78 0.73
C THR A 4 -10.39 1.98 0.90
N LEU A 5 -9.64 0.88 0.90
CA LEU A 5 -8.18 0.89 0.97
C LEU A 5 -7.59 0.40 -0.36
N LEU A 6 -6.74 1.23 -0.97
CA LEU A 6 -5.91 0.87 -2.12
C LEU A 6 -4.49 0.60 -1.60
N THR A 7 -4.01 -0.63 -1.74
CA THR A 7 -2.76 -1.05 -1.09
C THR A 7 -2.06 -2.19 -1.83
N SER A 8 -0.95 -2.65 -1.29
CA SER A 8 -0.22 -3.82 -1.74
C SER A 8 -0.38 -5.00 -0.75
N ASN A 9 0.37 -6.08 -0.94
CA ASN A 9 0.26 -7.31 -0.13
C ASN A 9 1.48 -7.63 0.74
N LYS A 10 2.32 -6.64 1.07
CA LYS A 10 3.41 -6.82 2.04
C LYS A 10 2.88 -6.82 3.47
N LYS A 11 3.67 -7.32 4.42
CA LYS A 11 3.27 -7.48 5.84
C LYS A 11 2.69 -6.21 6.47
N ARG A 12 3.32 -5.06 6.26
CA ARG A 12 2.82 -3.76 6.75
C ARG A 12 1.46 -3.38 6.18
N HIS A 13 1.18 -3.77 4.93
CA HIS A 13 -0.11 -3.50 4.29
C HIS A 13 -1.20 -4.40 4.85
N ASN A 14 -0.91 -5.69 5.04
CA ASN A 14 -1.83 -6.62 5.68
C ASN A 14 -2.14 -6.21 7.13
N TYR A 15 -1.13 -5.71 7.84
CA TYR A 15 -1.33 -5.16 9.19
C TYR A 15 -2.32 -3.98 9.18
N LEU A 16 -2.19 -3.06 8.22
CA LEU A 16 -3.14 -1.95 8.07
C LEU A 16 -4.55 -2.44 7.72
N ILE A 17 -4.68 -3.46 6.85
CA ILE A 17 -5.99 -4.08 6.56
C ILE A 17 -6.65 -4.58 7.85
N ASN A 18 -5.90 -5.29 8.69
CA ASN A 18 -6.41 -5.82 9.95
C ASN A 18 -6.83 -4.69 10.90
N LEU A 19 -6.05 -3.62 11.02
CA LEU A 19 -6.41 -2.46 11.84
C LEU A 19 -7.69 -1.77 11.33
N LEU A 20 -7.76 -1.45 10.04
CA LEU A 20 -8.93 -0.78 9.48
C LEU A 20 -10.19 -1.64 9.55
N SER A 21 -10.06 -2.97 9.45
CA SER A 21 -11.19 -3.89 9.61
C SER A 21 -11.78 -3.90 11.02
N GLN A 22 -11.04 -3.45 12.03
CA GLN A 22 -11.53 -3.37 13.42
C GLN A 22 -12.37 -2.11 13.67
N ILE A 23 -12.13 -1.04 12.91
CA ILE A 23 -12.74 0.28 13.14
C ILE A 23 -13.78 0.66 12.08
N SER A 24 -13.97 -0.16 11.05
CA SER A 24 -14.94 0.08 9.98
C SER A 24 -16.12 -0.89 10.04
N ASP A 25 -17.29 -0.43 9.60
CA ASP A 25 -18.46 -1.30 9.43
C ASP A 25 -18.30 -2.18 8.19
N GLU A 26 -17.71 -1.65 7.11
CA GLU A 26 -17.29 -2.37 5.91
C GLU A 26 -15.93 -1.86 5.43
N LEU A 27 -15.04 -2.77 5.13
CA LEU A 27 -13.74 -2.49 4.55
C LEU A 27 -13.64 -3.12 3.16
N PHE A 28 -13.49 -2.29 2.15
CA PHE A 28 -13.22 -2.69 0.78
C PHE A 28 -11.74 -2.50 0.48
N VAL A 29 -11.06 -3.56 0.11
CA VAL A 29 -9.62 -3.52 -0.18
C VAL A 29 -9.38 -3.84 -1.64
N ILE A 30 -8.76 -2.91 -2.36
CA ILE A 30 -8.19 -3.14 -3.69
C ILE A 30 -6.71 -3.40 -3.46
N GLN A 31 -6.28 -4.66 -3.57
CA GLN A 31 -4.96 -5.10 -3.20
C GLN A 31 -4.12 -5.45 -4.43
N GLU A 32 -3.11 -4.65 -4.71
CA GLU A 32 -2.13 -4.96 -5.74
C GLU A 32 -1.08 -5.93 -5.21
N CYS A 33 -1.02 -7.11 -5.80
CA CYS A 33 -0.18 -8.21 -5.39
C CYS A 33 1.02 -8.36 -6.31
N GLY A 34 2.24 -8.36 -5.74
CA GLY A 34 3.43 -8.83 -6.44
C GLY A 34 3.46 -10.35 -6.51
N THR A 35 2.88 -10.99 -5.49
CA THR A 35 2.59 -12.43 -5.42
C THR A 35 1.23 -12.63 -4.80
N ILE A 36 0.55 -13.75 -5.08
CA ILE A 36 -0.77 -14.07 -4.52
C ILE A 36 -0.69 -14.31 -3.02
N PHE A 37 0.41 -14.92 -2.56
CA PHE A 37 0.74 -15.09 -1.15
C PHE A 37 2.00 -14.31 -0.81
N PRO A 38 2.26 -13.99 0.48
CA PRO A 38 3.53 -13.41 0.88
C PRO A 38 4.66 -14.34 0.44
N GLY A 39 5.22 -14.06 -0.71
CA GLY A 39 6.26 -14.85 -1.33
C GLY A 39 7.27 -13.95 -2.01
N ILE A 40 8.48 -14.45 -2.17
CA ILE A 40 9.53 -13.77 -2.91
C ILE A 40 9.26 -13.97 -4.40
N VAL A 41 9.17 -12.88 -5.16
CA VAL A 41 9.13 -12.96 -6.63
C VAL A 41 10.53 -13.40 -7.12
N PRO A 42 10.66 -14.54 -7.81
CA PRO A 42 11.94 -14.98 -8.35
C PRO A 42 12.56 -13.87 -9.23
N GLY A 43 13.81 -13.54 -8.97
CA GLY A 43 14.52 -12.49 -9.74
C GLY A 43 14.09 -11.04 -9.46
N HIS A 44 13.23 -10.82 -8.48
CA HIS A 44 12.78 -9.45 -8.12
C HIS A 44 13.91 -8.60 -7.55
N TYR A 45 14.88 -9.23 -6.88
CA TYR A 45 16.04 -8.51 -6.35
C TYR A 45 17.20 -8.60 -7.34
N PRO A 46 17.81 -7.44 -7.71
CA PRO A 46 19.04 -7.45 -8.48
C PRO A 46 20.10 -8.34 -7.81
N ALA A 47 20.92 -9.00 -8.59
CA ALA A 47 21.94 -9.94 -8.12
C ALA A 47 23.09 -9.30 -7.31
N SER A 48 23.04 -7.99 -7.02
CA SER A 48 24.02 -7.29 -6.19
C SER A 48 23.97 -7.77 -4.74
N PRO A 49 25.09 -8.21 -4.14
CA PRO A 49 25.15 -8.59 -2.72
C PRO A 49 24.67 -7.48 -1.77
N LEU A 50 24.93 -6.22 -2.12
CA LEU A 50 24.50 -5.06 -1.36
C LEU A 50 22.97 -4.94 -1.32
N MET A 51 22.32 -5.07 -2.48
CA MET A 51 20.85 -5.03 -2.58
C MET A 51 20.21 -6.20 -1.85
N LYS A 52 20.77 -7.40 -1.95
CA LYS A 52 20.30 -8.57 -1.23
C LYS A 52 20.33 -8.33 0.28
N ASN A 53 21.46 -7.88 0.82
CA ASN A 53 21.61 -7.57 2.24
C ASN A 53 20.64 -6.46 2.70
N TYR A 54 20.45 -5.42 1.89
CA TYR A 54 19.48 -4.34 2.17
C TYR A 54 18.06 -4.90 2.31
N PHE A 55 17.59 -5.69 1.34
CA PHE A 55 16.23 -6.25 1.38
C PHE A 55 16.05 -7.30 2.47
N GLU A 56 17.07 -8.09 2.80
CA GLU A 56 17.05 -8.99 3.95
C GLU A 56 16.86 -8.21 5.26
N ASN A 57 17.54 -7.07 5.42
CA ASN A 57 17.36 -6.20 6.58
C ASN A 57 15.96 -5.57 6.63
N VAL A 58 15.41 -5.14 5.48
CA VAL A 58 14.04 -4.63 5.39
C VAL A 58 13.04 -5.71 5.79
N ASP A 59 13.19 -6.93 5.28
CA ASP A 59 12.28 -8.04 5.59
C ASP A 59 12.37 -8.44 7.07
N ASN A 60 13.59 -8.47 7.64
CA ASN A 60 13.80 -8.72 9.06
C ASN A 60 13.13 -7.63 9.93
N ALA A 61 13.26 -6.36 9.55
CA ALA A 61 12.60 -5.26 10.24
C ALA A 61 11.07 -5.38 10.17
N GLN A 62 10.52 -5.71 8.99
CA GLN A 62 9.08 -5.95 8.83
C GLN A 62 8.60 -7.13 9.67
N ASN A 63 9.38 -8.23 9.72
CA ASN A 63 9.06 -9.39 10.56
C ASN A 63 9.03 -9.03 12.05
N LYS A 64 9.98 -8.21 12.50
CA LYS A 64 10.06 -7.77 13.89
C LYS A 64 8.91 -6.84 14.27
N LEU A 65 8.50 -5.93 13.37
CA LEU A 65 7.49 -4.91 13.66
C LEU A 65 6.06 -5.43 13.47
N PHE A 66 5.81 -6.23 12.43
CA PHE A 66 4.46 -6.64 12.02
C PHE A 66 4.21 -8.14 12.19
N GLY A 67 5.22 -8.91 12.59
CA GLY A 67 5.13 -10.36 12.72
C GLY A 67 4.75 -11.05 11.41
N ASN A 68 4.06 -12.16 11.51
CA ASN A 68 3.44 -12.85 10.36
C ASN A 68 2.05 -12.27 10.13
N SER A 69 1.98 -11.00 9.67
CA SER A 69 0.70 -10.35 9.41
C SER A 69 0.00 -10.98 8.21
N TYR A 70 -0.77 -12.01 8.48
CA TYR A 70 -1.80 -12.51 7.57
C TYR A 70 -3.05 -11.65 7.71
N ILE A 71 -3.87 -11.65 6.67
CA ILE A 71 -5.15 -10.97 6.72
C ILE A 71 -6.13 -11.84 7.50
N ASP A 72 -6.68 -11.27 8.58
CA ASP A 72 -7.75 -11.91 9.35
C ASP A 72 -9.05 -11.87 8.53
N THR A 73 -9.60 -13.03 8.24
CA THR A 73 -10.89 -13.10 7.54
C THR A 73 -12.02 -12.63 8.44
N LYS A 74 -12.67 -11.53 8.07
CA LYS A 74 -13.82 -10.96 8.78
C LYS A 74 -14.99 -10.75 7.84
N LYS A 75 -16.21 -10.79 8.37
CA LYS A 75 -17.45 -10.63 7.59
C LYS A 75 -17.56 -9.26 6.91
N ASN A 76 -16.98 -8.23 7.52
CA ASN A 76 -16.98 -6.86 7.01
C ASN A 76 -15.86 -6.56 6.01
N LEU A 77 -14.98 -7.53 5.72
CA LEU A 77 -13.83 -7.36 4.84
C LEU A 77 -14.12 -7.96 3.46
N LYS A 78 -13.94 -7.15 2.42
CA LYS A 78 -14.02 -7.56 1.01
C LYS A 78 -12.73 -7.18 0.31
N ILE A 79 -12.08 -8.13 -0.35
CA ILE A 79 -10.79 -7.93 -1.02
C ILE A 79 -10.93 -8.21 -2.51
N LEU A 80 -10.46 -7.27 -3.33
CA LEU A 80 -10.25 -7.43 -4.77
C LEU A 80 -8.74 -7.50 -5.03
N PRO A 81 -8.17 -8.70 -5.20
CA PRO A 81 -6.76 -8.83 -5.54
C PRO A 81 -6.53 -8.50 -7.02
N MET A 82 -5.43 -7.82 -7.30
CA MET A 82 -4.98 -7.45 -8.63
C MET A 82 -3.48 -7.69 -8.78
N ILE A 83 -3.01 -7.84 -9.99
CA ILE A 83 -1.57 -7.79 -10.28
C ILE A 83 -1.11 -6.34 -10.15
N SER A 84 0.09 -6.14 -9.57
CA SER A 84 0.67 -4.82 -9.41
C SER A 84 0.76 -4.07 -10.75
N GLY A 85 0.22 -2.86 -10.79
CA GLY A 85 0.11 -2.01 -11.99
C GLY A 85 -1.20 -2.16 -12.78
N ASP A 86 -2.02 -3.17 -12.50
CA ASP A 86 -3.30 -3.35 -13.21
C ASP A 86 -4.39 -2.38 -12.73
N LEU A 87 -4.20 -1.77 -11.58
CA LEU A 87 -5.14 -0.78 -11.04
C LEU A 87 -5.48 0.34 -12.04
N ASN A 88 -4.51 0.76 -12.85
CA ASN A 88 -4.70 1.81 -13.86
C ASN A 88 -5.33 1.33 -15.17
N LYS A 89 -5.55 0.02 -15.32
CA LYS A 89 -6.18 -0.58 -16.50
C LYS A 89 -7.68 -0.85 -16.30
N VAL A 90 -8.15 -0.71 -15.06
CA VAL A 90 -9.53 -0.99 -14.67
C VAL A 90 -10.33 0.30 -14.64
N SER A 91 -11.52 0.29 -15.21
CA SER A 91 -12.41 1.45 -15.20
C SER A 91 -13.07 1.65 -13.83
N LEU A 92 -13.48 2.89 -13.52
CA LEU A 92 -14.23 3.19 -12.29
C LEU A 92 -15.52 2.37 -12.17
N ASN A 93 -16.16 2.06 -13.31
CA ASN A 93 -17.37 1.25 -13.31
C ASN A 93 -17.09 -0.19 -12.85
N GLN A 94 -15.98 -0.78 -13.27
CA GLN A 94 -15.55 -2.10 -12.81
C GLN A 94 -15.20 -2.13 -11.33
N LEU A 95 -14.69 -1.02 -10.80
CA LEU A 95 -14.38 -0.85 -9.37
C LEU A 95 -15.57 -0.34 -8.54
N SER A 96 -16.72 -0.08 -9.15
CA SER A 96 -17.84 0.64 -8.53
C SER A 96 -18.30 0.06 -7.18
N ASN A 97 -18.25 -1.26 -7.01
CA ASN A 97 -18.63 -1.91 -5.75
C ASN A 97 -17.59 -1.71 -4.62
N PHE A 98 -16.36 -1.35 -4.97
CA PHE A 98 -15.26 -1.07 -4.05
C PHE A 98 -15.05 0.43 -3.82
N LEU A 99 -15.72 1.29 -4.57
CA LEU A 99 -15.57 2.75 -4.52
C LEU A 99 -16.79 3.46 -3.91
N LYS A 100 -17.59 2.76 -3.09
CA LYS A 100 -18.77 3.31 -2.39
C LYS A 100 -18.50 3.43 -0.89
N SER A 101 -17.54 4.26 -0.51
CA SER A 101 -17.09 4.42 0.87
C SER A 101 -17.14 5.87 1.34
N ASP A 102 -17.13 6.06 2.65
CA ASP A 102 -17.12 7.36 3.30
C ASP A 102 -15.71 7.97 3.29
N ILE A 103 -14.69 7.11 3.34
CA ILE A 103 -13.26 7.47 3.38
C ILE A 103 -12.48 6.55 2.46
N TYR A 104 -11.48 7.11 1.80
CA TYR A 104 -10.53 6.40 0.95
C TYR A 104 -9.13 6.51 1.53
N VAL A 105 -8.40 5.40 1.55
CA VAL A 105 -7.03 5.34 2.04
C VAL A 105 -6.15 4.75 0.94
N VAL A 106 -5.03 5.40 0.66
CA VAL A 106 -4.00 4.91 -0.26
C VAL A 106 -2.73 4.64 0.54
N PHE A 107 -2.21 3.42 0.45
CA PHE A 107 -0.98 3.05 1.13
C PHE A 107 -0.21 1.99 0.34
N GLY A 108 0.85 2.41 -0.34
CA GLY A 108 1.76 1.49 -1.04
C GLY A 108 1.14 0.79 -2.25
N SER A 109 0.15 1.40 -2.91
CA SER A 109 -0.31 1.01 -4.24
C SER A 109 0.70 1.44 -5.31
N SER A 110 0.54 0.96 -6.53
CA SER A 110 1.24 1.51 -7.69
C SER A 110 0.86 2.98 -7.93
N TYR A 111 1.61 3.67 -8.79
CA TYR A 111 1.30 5.06 -9.13
C TYR A 111 -0.07 5.16 -9.81
N ILE A 112 -1.02 5.80 -9.14
CA ILE A 112 -2.41 5.97 -9.59
C ILE A 112 -2.48 7.09 -10.63
N LYS A 113 -3.20 6.85 -11.72
CA LYS A 113 -3.33 7.76 -12.87
C LYS A 113 -4.78 7.90 -13.33
N SER A 114 -4.98 8.84 -14.25
CA SER A 114 -6.24 8.99 -15.00
C SER A 114 -7.47 9.16 -14.11
N ASN A 115 -8.60 8.67 -14.55
CA ASN A 115 -9.91 8.88 -13.90
C ASN A 115 -9.95 8.42 -12.43
N LEU A 116 -9.11 7.45 -12.04
CA LEU A 116 -9.08 7.00 -10.65
C LEU A 116 -8.44 8.04 -9.74
N VAL A 117 -7.37 8.72 -10.16
CA VAL A 117 -6.79 9.81 -9.35
C VAL A 117 -7.76 10.98 -9.26
N ASP A 118 -8.44 11.34 -10.37
CA ASP A 118 -9.43 12.42 -10.38
C ASP A 118 -10.60 12.10 -9.44
N PHE A 119 -11.06 10.85 -9.45
CA PHE A 119 -12.07 10.39 -8.51
C PHE A 119 -11.59 10.54 -7.06
N LEU A 120 -10.41 10.01 -6.72
CA LEU A 120 -9.87 10.04 -5.35
C LEU A 120 -9.64 11.46 -4.84
N VAL A 121 -9.17 12.38 -5.68
CA VAL A 121 -8.97 13.80 -5.32
C VAL A 121 -10.29 14.47 -4.96
N ASN A 122 -11.40 14.07 -5.60
CA ASN A 122 -12.73 14.61 -5.30
C ASN A 122 -13.43 13.92 -4.10
N GLN A 123 -12.77 12.94 -3.48
CA GLN A 123 -13.28 12.23 -2.30
C GLN A 123 -12.47 12.59 -1.05
N LYS A 124 -12.93 12.12 0.12
CA LYS A 124 -12.14 12.19 1.36
C LYS A 124 -11.05 11.13 1.32
N THR A 125 -9.93 11.44 0.68
CA THR A 125 -8.83 10.51 0.48
C THR A 125 -7.63 10.88 1.34
N ILE A 126 -7.11 9.89 2.07
CA ILE A 126 -5.90 9.98 2.87
C ILE A 126 -4.81 9.15 2.16
N ASN A 127 -3.68 9.78 1.85
CA ASN A 127 -2.51 9.07 1.32
C ASN A 127 -1.48 8.91 2.44
N ILE A 128 -1.27 7.68 2.88
CA ILE A 128 -0.20 7.34 3.83
C ILE A 128 1.09 7.19 3.02
N HIS A 129 1.97 8.17 3.15
CA HIS A 129 3.16 8.29 2.33
C HIS A 129 4.40 8.55 3.18
N MET A 130 5.50 7.83 2.88
CA MET A 130 6.78 7.96 3.58
C MET A 130 7.60 9.12 3.01
N GLY A 131 7.38 10.31 3.51
CA GLY A 131 8.11 11.50 3.08
C GLY A 131 7.21 12.70 3.09
N ILE A 132 7.65 13.74 3.76
CA ILE A 132 6.84 14.94 3.97
C ILE A 132 6.62 15.66 2.65
N SER A 133 5.37 15.71 2.22
CA SER A 133 4.94 16.44 1.04
C SER A 133 5.01 17.96 1.31
N PRO A 134 5.38 18.80 0.33
CA PRO A 134 5.65 18.50 -1.08
C PRO A 134 7.12 18.14 -1.39
N TYR A 135 7.98 18.06 -0.40
CA TYR A 135 9.43 17.94 -0.57
C TYR A 135 9.83 16.58 -1.13
N TYR A 136 9.28 15.50 -0.58
CA TYR A 136 9.58 14.14 -1.02
C TYR A 136 8.32 13.44 -1.47
N ARG A 137 8.30 13.04 -2.76
CA ARG A 137 7.18 12.36 -3.43
C ARG A 137 7.69 11.17 -4.22
N GLY A 138 6.90 10.11 -4.32
CA GLY A 138 7.25 8.90 -5.07
C GLY A 138 7.77 7.77 -4.18
N THR A 139 8.68 6.97 -4.68
CA THR A 139 9.26 5.83 -3.95
C THR A 139 10.51 6.23 -3.16
N ASP A 140 10.84 5.44 -2.14
CA ASP A 140 12.08 5.55 -1.37
C ASP A 140 12.34 6.93 -0.74
N CYS A 141 11.28 7.66 -0.41
CA CYS A 141 11.38 9.01 0.12
C CYS A 141 12.23 9.11 1.40
N ASN A 142 12.20 8.10 2.25
CA ASN A 142 13.06 8.06 3.44
C ASN A 142 14.54 8.00 3.07
N PHE A 143 14.88 7.19 2.05
CA PHE A 143 16.26 7.14 1.55
C PHE A 143 16.70 8.50 1.01
N TRP A 144 15.91 9.12 0.16
CA TRP A 144 16.26 10.40 -0.45
C TRP A 144 16.35 11.52 0.57
N ALA A 145 15.44 11.57 1.55
CA ALA A 145 15.52 12.57 2.62
C ALA A 145 16.81 12.42 3.45
N LEU A 146 17.24 11.20 3.74
CA LEU A 146 18.50 10.96 4.44
C LEU A 146 19.72 11.25 3.56
N TYR A 147 19.66 10.88 2.28
CA TYR A 147 20.73 11.15 1.31
C TYR A 147 20.98 12.65 1.13
N ASP A 148 19.91 13.43 1.06
CA ASP A 148 19.95 14.90 0.94
C ASP A 148 20.25 15.60 2.29
N ASN A 149 20.56 14.84 3.34
CA ASN A 149 20.81 15.35 4.70
C ASN A 149 19.63 16.11 5.30
N ASN A 150 18.40 15.67 5.00
CA ASN A 150 17.14 16.22 5.53
C ASN A 150 16.39 15.20 6.39
N PRO A 151 16.99 14.66 7.47
CA PRO A 151 16.34 13.61 8.29
C PRO A 151 15.03 14.08 8.95
N HIS A 152 14.84 15.37 9.12
CA HIS A 152 13.62 15.98 9.66
C HIS A 152 12.44 15.92 8.68
N LEU A 153 12.67 15.58 7.41
CA LEU A 153 11.65 15.38 6.38
C LEU A 153 11.33 13.90 6.12
N VAL A 154 11.88 12.99 6.93
CA VAL A 154 11.48 11.58 7.00
C VAL A 154 10.21 11.50 7.85
N GLY A 155 9.15 10.96 7.30
CA GLY A 155 7.89 10.84 8.04
C GLY A 155 6.67 10.68 7.14
N ALA A 156 5.51 10.73 7.74
CA ALA A 156 4.21 10.66 7.10
C ALA A 156 3.33 11.83 7.57
#